data_9a1934d215db596c5194d577d6b9ffde
#
_entry.id   9a1934d215db596c5194d577d6b9ffde
#
_cell.length_a   1.000
_cell.length_b   1.000
_cell.length_c   1.000
_cell.angle_alpha   90.00
_cell.angle_beta   90.00
_cell.angle_gamma   90.00
#
_symmetry.space_group_name_H-M   'P 1'
#
loop_
_entity.id
_entity.type
_entity.pdbx_description
1 polymer ?
#
loop_
_entity_poly.entity_id
_entity_poly.type
_entity_poly.pdbx_seq_one_letter_code
_entity_poly.pdbx_strand_id
1 'polypeptide(L)'
;AVIIGILIGILVAVLKVASVNYKMRWLSNICNIYVNVIRGTPLMVQLLIIYNLIFTSRNTNEIVVGAVCFGINSGAYVAEIIRAGIESVDKGQMEAGRSLGLSYVQTMRKIILPQAIKNILPALGNEFITLIKETSVASVIAVTELTKAAQYIGSRTWDILPPLLIAALCYLVLVMGLSKLLSVFER
;
A
#
# COMPACT_ATOMS: atom_id res chain seq x y z
N ALA A 1 -5.65 8.26 -0.09
CA ALA A 1 -4.81 7.15 0.38
C ALA A 1 -3.96 6.57 -0.75
N VAL A 2 -4.55 5.99 -1.81
CA VAL A 2 -3.83 5.29 -2.91
C VAL A 2 -2.75 6.16 -3.53
N ILE A 3 -3.08 7.39 -3.96
CA ILE A 3 -2.12 8.31 -4.58
C ILE A 3 -0.96 8.61 -3.64
N ILE A 4 -1.26 8.88 -2.37
CA ILE A 4 -0.25 9.13 -1.32
C ILE A 4 0.64 7.89 -1.16
N GLY A 5 0.05 6.70 -1.08
CA GLY A 5 0.79 5.45 -0.96
C GLY A 5 1.72 5.18 -2.13
N ILE A 6 1.25 5.37 -3.37
CA ILE A 6 2.06 5.21 -4.57
C ILE A 6 3.24 6.21 -4.57
N LEU A 7 2.99 7.48 -4.27
CA LEU A 7 4.03 8.51 -4.25
C LEU A 7 5.09 8.21 -3.18
N ILE A 8 4.68 7.88 -1.95
CA ILE A 8 5.60 7.51 -0.87
C ILE A 8 6.36 6.23 -1.24
N GLY A 9 5.67 5.21 -1.74
CA GLY A 9 6.28 3.94 -2.09
C GLY A 9 7.33 4.06 -3.18
N ILE A 10 7.03 4.82 -4.25
CA ILE A 10 8.00 5.12 -5.32
C ILE A 10 9.20 5.90 -4.75
N LEU A 11 8.93 6.94 -3.95
CA LEU A 11 10.00 7.73 -3.32
C LEU A 11 10.94 6.85 -2.49
N VAL A 12 10.39 6.01 -1.61
CA VAL A 12 11.17 5.09 -0.78
C VAL A 12 11.95 4.10 -1.62
N ALA A 13 11.35 3.52 -2.66
CA ALA A 13 12.03 2.60 -3.58
C ALA A 13 13.20 3.28 -4.31
N VAL A 14 12.99 4.49 -4.84
CA VAL A 14 14.05 5.27 -5.51
C VAL A 14 15.17 5.63 -4.55
N LEU A 15 14.85 6.06 -3.32
CA LEU A 15 15.86 6.36 -2.29
C LEU A 15 16.68 5.13 -1.92
N LYS A 16 16.06 3.94 -1.82
CA LYS A 16 16.77 2.67 -1.58
C LYS A 16 17.72 2.33 -2.73
N VAL A 17 17.29 2.44 -3.98
CA VAL A 17 18.16 2.21 -5.15
C VAL A 17 19.31 3.23 -5.20
N ALA A 18 19.01 4.50 -4.96
CA ALA A 18 20.03 5.55 -4.91
C ALA A 18 21.05 5.30 -3.78
N SER A 19 20.60 4.87 -2.60
CA SER A 19 21.46 4.61 -1.45
C SER A 19 22.53 3.54 -1.72
N VAL A 20 22.18 2.54 -2.53
CA VAL A 20 23.14 1.49 -2.97
C VAL A 20 24.19 2.09 -3.91
N ASN A 21 23.77 2.88 -4.88
CA ASN A 21 24.68 3.49 -5.88
C ASN A 21 25.63 4.51 -5.26
N TYR A 22 25.15 5.34 -4.34
CA TYR A 22 25.95 6.39 -3.69
C TYR A 22 26.58 5.95 -2.37
N LYS A 23 26.49 4.64 -2.00
CA LYS A 23 27.02 4.07 -0.73
C LYS A 23 26.50 4.77 0.53
N MET A 24 25.30 5.34 0.48
CA MET A 24 24.66 6.08 1.58
C MET A 24 23.88 5.11 2.49
N ARG A 25 24.59 4.28 3.25
CA ARG A 25 23.98 3.24 4.11
C ARG A 25 22.94 3.77 5.10
N TRP A 26 23.13 4.98 5.62
CA TRP A 26 22.19 5.60 6.56
C TRP A 26 20.79 5.82 5.94
N LEU A 27 20.75 6.23 4.65
CA LEU A 27 19.49 6.44 3.94
C LEU A 27 18.74 5.13 3.73
N SER A 28 19.45 4.08 3.35
CA SER A 28 18.89 2.73 3.26
C SER A 28 18.31 2.26 4.59
N ASN A 29 19.02 2.52 5.70
CA ASN A 29 18.57 2.14 7.04
C ASN A 29 17.27 2.86 7.43
N ILE A 30 17.16 4.17 7.16
CA ILE A 30 15.93 4.93 7.43
C ILE A 30 14.75 4.35 6.64
N CYS A 31 14.94 4.09 5.34
CA CYS A 31 13.90 3.47 4.52
C CYS A 31 13.49 2.08 5.05
N ASN A 32 14.47 1.28 5.50
CA ASN A 32 14.19 -0.04 6.07
C ASN A 32 13.44 0.06 7.40
N ILE A 33 13.81 1.00 8.27
CA ILE A 33 13.10 1.24 9.54
C ILE A 33 11.65 1.62 9.24
N TYR A 34 11.41 2.57 8.33
CA TYR A 34 10.06 2.95 7.94
C TYR A 34 9.25 1.74 7.47
N VAL A 35 9.75 0.98 6.49
CA VAL A 35 9.04 -0.18 5.94
C VAL A 35 8.78 -1.24 7.02
N ASN A 36 9.78 -1.55 7.84
CA ASN A 36 9.66 -2.58 8.87
C ASN A 36 8.70 -2.19 9.99
N VAL A 37 8.74 -0.94 10.45
CA VAL A 37 7.84 -0.44 11.52
C VAL A 37 6.40 -0.41 11.02
N ILE A 38 6.17 0.17 9.85
CA ILE A 38 4.82 0.30 9.31
C ILE A 38 4.20 -1.07 8.98
N ARG A 39 4.95 -1.98 8.36
CA ARG A 39 4.45 -3.33 8.05
C ARG A 39 4.44 -4.27 9.26
N GLY A 40 5.22 -3.97 10.28
CA GLY A 40 5.30 -4.76 11.51
C GLY A 40 4.29 -4.36 12.59
N THR A 41 3.50 -3.31 12.38
CA THR A 41 2.49 -2.84 13.34
C THR A 41 1.08 -2.85 12.74
N PRO A 42 0.03 -3.14 13.54
CA PRO A 42 -1.35 -3.18 13.01
C PRO A 42 -1.83 -1.80 12.55
N LEU A 43 -2.45 -1.75 11.37
CA LEU A 43 -2.99 -0.52 10.78
C LEU A 43 -3.97 0.20 11.72
N MET A 44 -4.82 -0.54 12.44
CA MET A 44 -5.76 0.04 13.40
C MET A 44 -5.03 0.83 14.51
N VAL A 45 -3.92 0.28 15.02
CA VAL A 45 -3.10 0.94 16.04
C VAL A 45 -2.45 2.20 15.50
N GLN A 46 -1.90 2.14 14.27
CA GLN A 46 -1.33 3.30 13.59
C GLN A 46 -2.37 4.40 13.41
N LEU A 47 -3.60 4.05 12.99
CA LEU A 47 -4.68 5.00 12.80
C LEU A 47 -5.06 5.71 14.10
N LEU A 48 -5.20 4.96 15.21
CA LEU A 48 -5.50 5.51 16.51
C LEU A 48 -4.37 6.41 17.05
N ILE A 49 -3.11 6.03 16.83
CA ILE A 49 -1.95 6.85 17.21
C ILE A 49 -1.97 8.18 16.43
N ILE A 50 -2.11 8.12 15.11
CA ILE A 50 -2.13 9.32 14.25
C ILE A 50 -3.30 10.22 14.63
N TYR A 51 -4.49 9.65 14.83
CA TYR A 51 -5.68 10.40 15.21
C TYR A 51 -5.51 11.12 16.56
N ASN A 52 -4.98 10.44 17.57
CA ASN A 52 -4.87 11.00 18.93
C ASN A 52 -3.65 11.90 19.16
N LEU A 53 -2.53 11.69 18.44
CA LEU A 53 -1.31 12.46 18.67
C LEU A 53 -1.14 13.62 17.68
N ILE A 54 -1.55 13.45 16.41
CA ILE A 54 -1.24 14.41 15.36
C ILE A 54 -2.45 15.30 15.07
N PHE A 55 -3.64 14.70 15.08
CA PHE A 55 -4.87 15.40 14.70
C PHE A 55 -5.77 15.63 15.92
N THR A 56 -5.27 16.40 16.89
CA THR A 56 -5.97 16.68 18.15
C THR A 56 -6.95 17.86 18.09
N SER A 57 -7.00 18.57 16.96
CA SER A 57 -7.91 19.73 16.79
C SER A 57 -9.36 19.28 16.63
N ARG A 58 -10.30 20.01 17.26
CA ARG A 58 -11.75 19.78 17.14
C ARG A 58 -12.30 19.92 15.71
N ASN A 59 -11.59 20.60 14.82
CA ASN A 59 -11.97 20.80 13.42
C ASN A 59 -11.25 19.85 12.47
N THR A 60 -10.65 18.78 12.99
CA THR A 60 -9.94 17.80 12.15
C THR A 60 -10.96 16.97 11.35
N ASN A 61 -10.75 16.88 10.05
CA ASN A 61 -11.54 16.03 9.19
C ASN A 61 -11.00 14.59 9.26
N GLU A 62 -11.78 13.67 9.82
CA GLU A 62 -11.43 12.26 10.02
C GLU A 62 -11.09 11.55 8.70
N ILE A 63 -11.71 11.96 7.60
CA ILE A 63 -11.40 11.42 6.26
C ILE A 63 -9.97 11.76 5.85
N VAL A 64 -9.51 12.97 6.17
CA VAL A 64 -8.12 13.38 5.89
C VAL A 64 -7.14 12.58 6.75
N VAL A 65 -7.46 12.37 8.04
CA VAL A 65 -6.64 11.52 8.93
C VAL A 65 -6.53 10.11 8.38
N GLY A 66 -7.66 9.52 8.02
CA GLY A 66 -7.70 8.20 7.39
C GLY A 66 -6.90 8.14 6.10
N ALA A 67 -7.09 9.13 5.21
CA ALA A 67 -6.37 9.19 3.93
C ALA A 67 -4.85 9.29 4.10
N VAL A 68 -4.37 10.05 5.07
CA VAL A 68 -2.94 10.18 5.39
C VAL A 68 -2.42 8.87 6.00
N CYS A 69 -3.10 8.31 6.99
CA CYS A 69 -2.70 7.08 7.65
C CYS A 69 -2.62 5.89 6.68
N PHE A 70 -3.69 5.66 5.92
CA PHE A 70 -3.72 4.61 4.89
C PHE A 70 -2.68 4.85 3.79
N GLY A 71 -2.42 6.12 3.44
CA GLY A 71 -1.39 6.48 2.47
C GLY A 71 0.02 6.17 2.96
N ILE A 72 0.33 6.47 4.22
CA ILE A 72 1.60 6.14 4.86
C ILE A 72 1.77 4.61 4.96
N ASN A 73 0.71 3.92 5.37
CA ASN A 73 0.72 2.46 5.49
C ASN A 73 0.93 1.80 4.12
N SER A 74 0.09 2.10 3.13
CA SER A 74 0.21 1.57 1.78
C SER A 74 1.54 1.92 1.11
N GLY A 75 2.13 3.09 1.42
CA GLY A 75 3.44 3.47 0.91
C GLY A 75 4.55 2.49 1.28
N ALA A 76 4.50 1.90 2.47
CA ALA A 76 5.45 0.88 2.89
C ALA A 76 5.25 -0.44 2.12
N TYR A 77 4.00 -0.83 1.86
CA TYR A 77 3.69 -2.02 1.04
C TYR A 77 4.06 -1.80 -0.42
N VAL A 78 3.75 -0.64 -1.01
CA VAL A 78 4.15 -0.28 -2.37
C VAL A 78 5.68 -0.29 -2.53
N ALA A 79 6.42 0.27 -1.57
CA ALA A 79 7.88 0.23 -1.60
C ALA A 79 8.43 -1.20 -1.63
N GLU A 80 7.82 -2.08 -0.86
CA GLU A 80 8.20 -3.50 -0.80
C GLU A 80 7.79 -4.26 -2.07
N ILE A 81 6.61 -3.97 -2.64
CA ILE A 81 6.16 -4.53 -3.92
C ILE A 81 7.16 -4.15 -5.03
N ILE A 82 7.59 -2.87 -5.08
CA ILE A 82 8.56 -2.42 -6.07
C ILE A 82 9.91 -3.14 -5.86
N ARG A 83 10.38 -3.25 -4.61
CA ARG A 83 11.61 -3.97 -4.29
C ARG A 83 11.54 -5.42 -4.74
N ALA A 84 10.49 -6.14 -4.35
CA ALA A 84 10.28 -7.54 -4.69
C ALA A 84 10.15 -7.74 -6.21
N GLY A 85 9.46 -6.84 -6.90
CA GLY A 85 9.34 -6.90 -8.36
C GLY A 85 10.67 -6.70 -9.09
N ILE A 86 11.55 -5.83 -8.59
CA ILE A 86 12.90 -5.66 -9.14
C ILE A 86 13.76 -6.91 -8.84
N GLU A 87 13.70 -7.45 -7.64
CA GLU A 87 14.45 -8.62 -7.21
C GLU A 87 13.97 -9.93 -7.87
N SER A 88 12.74 -9.97 -8.35
CA SER A 88 12.19 -11.13 -9.08
C SER A 88 12.77 -11.31 -10.48
N VAL A 89 13.43 -10.28 -11.03
CA VAL A 89 14.11 -10.40 -12.32
C VAL A 89 15.41 -11.19 -12.13
N ASP A 90 15.66 -12.14 -13.01
CA ASP A 90 16.86 -12.99 -12.94
C ASP A 90 18.14 -12.14 -12.92
N LYS A 91 19.04 -12.46 -11.98
CA LYS A 91 20.31 -11.74 -11.80
C LYS A 91 21.20 -11.80 -13.02
N GLY A 92 21.11 -12.86 -13.81
CA GLY A 92 21.82 -13.01 -15.08
C GLY A 92 21.48 -11.90 -16.08
N GLN A 93 20.28 -11.30 -16.02
CA GLN A 93 19.93 -10.14 -16.86
C GLN A 93 20.80 -8.91 -16.56
N MET A 94 21.12 -8.69 -15.28
CA MET A 94 22.04 -7.61 -14.89
C MET A 94 23.47 -7.93 -15.34
N GLU A 95 23.91 -9.16 -15.17
CA GLU A 95 25.24 -9.60 -15.56
C GLU A 95 25.43 -9.55 -17.08
N ALA A 96 24.46 -10.03 -17.84
CA ALA A 96 24.48 -9.97 -19.30
C ALA A 96 24.52 -8.53 -19.82
N GLY A 97 23.69 -7.63 -19.28
CA GLY A 97 23.72 -6.23 -19.64
C GLY A 97 25.06 -5.57 -19.38
N ARG A 98 25.68 -5.90 -18.21
CA ARG A 98 27.03 -5.41 -17.86
C ARG A 98 28.11 -5.97 -18.78
N SER A 99 28.01 -7.24 -19.16
CA SER A 99 28.96 -7.88 -20.10
C SER A 99 28.90 -7.28 -21.50
N LEU A 100 27.73 -6.77 -21.90
CA LEU A 100 27.55 -6.01 -23.15
C LEU A 100 28.03 -4.56 -23.07
N GLY A 101 28.68 -4.15 -21.96
CA GLY A 101 29.23 -2.81 -21.77
C GLY A 101 28.22 -1.76 -21.31
N LEU A 102 26.97 -2.13 -20.99
CA LEU A 102 26.02 -1.18 -20.44
C LEU A 102 26.39 -0.80 -19.01
N SER A 103 26.20 0.47 -18.65
CA SER A 103 26.30 0.89 -17.25
C SER A 103 25.20 0.28 -16.39
N TYR A 104 25.36 0.25 -15.06
CA TYR A 104 24.33 -0.21 -14.13
C TYR A 104 22.98 0.49 -14.39
N VAL A 105 22.99 1.81 -14.55
CA VAL A 105 21.78 2.61 -14.79
C VAL A 105 21.14 2.25 -16.15
N GLN A 106 21.94 2.04 -17.18
CA GLN A 106 21.44 1.64 -18.49
C GLN A 106 20.82 0.24 -18.46
N THR A 107 21.48 -0.71 -17.81
CA THR A 107 20.95 -2.07 -17.62
C THR A 107 19.67 -2.05 -16.80
N MET A 108 19.64 -1.33 -15.69
CA MET A 108 18.45 -1.17 -14.85
C MET A 108 17.28 -0.61 -15.67
N ARG A 109 17.49 0.50 -16.40
CA ARG A 109 16.42 1.19 -17.12
C ARG A 109 15.94 0.44 -18.37
N LYS A 110 16.85 -0.20 -19.12
CA LYS A 110 16.52 -0.80 -20.42
C LYS A 110 16.14 -2.27 -20.34
N ILE A 111 16.62 -2.99 -19.32
CA ILE A 111 16.47 -4.45 -19.21
C ILE A 111 15.64 -4.82 -17.97
N ILE A 112 16.07 -4.37 -16.78
CA ILE A 112 15.47 -4.83 -15.52
C ILE A 112 14.10 -4.20 -15.28
N LEU A 113 13.99 -2.86 -15.31
CA LEU A 113 12.74 -2.17 -15.01
C LEU A 113 11.57 -2.57 -15.91
N PRO A 114 11.71 -2.72 -17.24
CA PRO A 114 10.61 -3.17 -18.08
C PRO A 114 10.09 -4.55 -17.72
N GLN A 115 10.96 -5.46 -17.27
CA GLN A 115 10.58 -6.78 -16.78
C GLN A 115 9.95 -6.70 -15.38
N ALA A 116 10.57 -5.95 -14.47
CA ALA A 116 10.06 -5.75 -13.11
C ALA A 116 8.65 -5.15 -13.08
N ILE A 117 8.35 -4.17 -13.96
CA ILE A 117 7.03 -3.52 -14.03
C ILE A 117 5.92 -4.54 -14.29
N LYS A 118 6.17 -5.56 -15.12
CA LYS A 118 5.18 -6.63 -15.37
C LYS A 118 4.81 -7.40 -14.11
N ASN A 119 5.74 -7.56 -13.17
CA ASN A 119 5.50 -8.23 -11.89
C ASN A 119 4.94 -7.26 -10.84
N ILE A 120 5.33 -5.97 -10.90
CA ILE A 120 4.89 -4.92 -9.97
C ILE A 120 3.42 -4.57 -10.17
N LEU A 121 2.97 -4.40 -11.43
CA LEU A 121 1.61 -3.91 -11.72
C LEU A 121 0.50 -4.79 -11.14
N PRO A 122 0.52 -6.13 -11.30
CA PRO A 122 -0.47 -7.02 -10.66
C PRO A 122 -0.47 -6.90 -9.14
N ALA A 123 0.72 -6.86 -8.53
CA ALA A 123 0.87 -6.73 -7.09
C ALA A 123 0.32 -5.39 -6.55
N LEU A 124 0.52 -4.28 -7.28
CA LEU A 124 -0.08 -2.98 -6.97
C LEU A 124 -1.61 -3.01 -7.09
N GLY A 125 -2.15 -3.70 -8.10
CA GLY A 125 -3.58 -3.91 -8.25
C GLY A 125 -4.18 -4.66 -7.05
N ASN A 126 -3.52 -5.70 -6.58
CA ASN A 126 -3.91 -6.45 -5.39
C ASN A 126 -3.80 -5.59 -4.10
N GLU A 127 -2.77 -4.76 -3.97
CA GLU A 127 -2.64 -3.81 -2.86
C GLU A 127 -3.81 -2.81 -2.84
N PHE A 128 -4.21 -2.28 -4.01
CA PHE A 128 -5.38 -1.42 -4.13
C PHE A 128 -6.67 -2.10 -3.64
N ILE A 129 -6.90 -3.36 -4.04
CA ILE A 129 -8.06 -4.15 -3.59
C ILE A 129 -8.01 -4.38 -2.06
N THR A 130 -6.82 -4.60 -1.51
CA THR A 130 -6.61 -4.76 -0.08
C THR A 130 -6.97 -3.48 0.67
N LEU A 131 -6.52 -2.31 0.19
CA LEU A 131 -6.86 -1.01 0.78
C LEU A 131 -8.37 -0.78 0.86
N ILE A 132 -9.15 -1.21 -0.13
CA ILE A 132 -10.61 -1.08 -0.09
C ILE A 132 -11.20 -1.83 1.13
N LYS A 133 -10.71 -3.02 1.44
CA LYS A 133 -11.14 -3.77 2.63
C LYS A 133 -10.68 -3.10 3.92
N GLU A 134 -9.47 -2.60 3.92
CA GLU A 134 -8.86 -1.94 5.08
C GLU A 134 -9.54 -0.62 5.45
N THR A 135 -10.25 0.04 4.51
CA THR A 135 -11.06 1.23 4.85
C THR A 135 -12.09 0.97 5.94
N SER A 136 -12.53 -0.28 6.15
CA SER A 136 -13.41 -0.67 7.26
C SER A 136 -12.85 -0.31 8.64
N VAL A 137 -11.51 -0.26 8.78
CA VAL A 137 -10.82 0.14 10.02
C VAL A 137 -11.07 1.62 10.33
N ALA A 138 -11.41 2.48 9.35
CA ALA A 138 -11.69 3.89 9.58
C ALA A 138 -12.96 4.12 10.42
N SER A 139 -13.80 3.13 10.55
CA SER A 139 -14.97 3.15 11.46
C SER A 139 -14.60 3.46 12.92
N VAL A 140 -13.39 3.10 13.36
CA VAL A 140 -12.92 3.32 14.75
C VAL A 140 -12.67 4.79 15.07
N ILE A 141 -12.40 5.63 14.07
CA ILE A 141 -12.27 7.08 14.20
C ILE A 141 -13.52 7.81 13.69
N ALA A 142 -14.66 7.13 13.71
CA ALA A 142 -15.98 7.64 13.35
C ALA A 142 -16.17 8.04 11.86
N VAL A 143 -15.27 7.68 10.97
CA VAL A 143 -15.51 7.83 9.52
C VAL A 143 -16.70 6.97 9.12
N THR A 144 -17.71 7.61 8.50
CA THR A 144 -18.89 6.91 8.01
C THR A 144 -18.57 6.21 6.70
N GLU A 145 -18.23 4.95 6.79
CA GLU A 145 -18.02 4.00 5.70
C GLU A 145 -19.01 2.81 5.89
N LEU A 146 -18.89 1.78 5.07
CA LEU A 146 -19.85 0.67 5.03
C LEU A 146 -20.01 -0.06 6.38
N THR A 147 -18.91 -0.32 7.09
CA THR A 147 -18.93 -0.98 8.42
C THR A 147 -19.58 -0.07 9.46
N LYS A 148 -19.25 1.25 9.44
CA LYS A 148 -19.85 2.22 10.33
C LYS A 148 -21.36 2.37 10.09
N ALA A 149 -21.77 2.37 8.82
CA ALA A 149 -23.20 2.38 8.46
C ALA A 149 -23.91 1.15 9.00
N ALA A 150 -23.31 -0.04 8.88
CA ALA A 150 -23.86 -1.27 9.47
C ALA A 150 -23.99 -1.18 10.99
N GLN A 151 -22.98 -0.62 11.68
CA GLN A 151 -23.03 -0.38 13.14
C GLN A 151 -24.17 0.57 13.52
N TYR A 152 -24.40 1.64 12.76
CA TYR A 152 -25.52 2.57 13.02
C TYR A 152 -26.89 1.90 12.86
N ILE A 153 -27.05 1.07 11.82
CA ILE A 153 -28.29 0.31 11.62
C ILE A 153 -28.49 -0.66 12.78
N GLY A 154 -27.46 -1.44 13.12
CA GLY A 154 -27.53 -2.40 14.22
C GLY A 154 -27.83 -1.77 15.58
N SER A 155 -27.28 -0.57 15.85
CA SER A 155 -27.59 0.16 17.11
C SER A 155 -29.03 0.63 17.19
N ARG A 156 -29.70 0.90 16.03
CA ARG A 156 -31.10 1.31 15.99
C ARG A 156 -32.07 0.13 16.05
N THR A 157 -31.67 -1.01 15.50
CA THR A 157 -32.51 -2.23 15.44
C THR A 157 -32.28 -3.18 16.62
N TRP A 158 -31.29 -2.88 17.49
CA TRP A 158 -30.84 -3.74 18.59
C TRP A 158 -30.34 -5.12 18.12
N ASP A 159 -30.06 -5.26 16.84
CA ASP A 159 -29.49 -6.46 16.24
C ASP A 159 -28.38 -6.07 15.25
N ILE A 160 -27.14 -6.34 15.65
CA ILE A 160 -25.93 -5.94 14.91
C ILE A 160 -25.57 -6.94 13.80
N LEU A 161 -26.01 -8.21 13.94
CA LEU A 161 -25.53 -9.28 13.05
C LEU A 161 -26.02 -9.13 11.59
N PRO A 162 -27.32 -8.91 11.31
CA PRO A 162 -27.78 -8.80 9.93
C PRO A 162 -27.12 -7.65 9.15
N PRO A 163 -27.00 -6.40 9.69
CA PRO A 163 -26.29 -5.33 8.99
C PRO A 163 -24.82 -5.63 8.71
N LEU A 164 -24.11 -6.30 9.63
CA LEU A 164 -22.72 -6.69 9.42
C LEU A 164 -22.58 -7.77 8.35
N LEU A 165 -23.50 -8.73 8.28
CA LEU A 165 -23.51 -9.74 7.21
C LEU A 165 -23.75 -9.10 5.84
N ILE A 166 -24.66 -8.12 5.75
CA ILE A 166 -24.88 -7.35 4.53
C ILE A 166 -23.62 -6.57 4.14
N ALA A 167 -22.97 -5.89 5.09
CA ALA A 167 -21.73 -5.18 4.82
C ALA A 167 -20.63 -6.14 4.33
N ALA A 168 -20.49 -7.30 4.96
CA ALA A 168 -19.53 -8.33 4.52
C ALA A 168 -19.81 -8.80 3.09
N LEU A 169 -21.08 -9.02 2.74
CA LEU A 169 -21.50 -9.39 1.39
C LEU A 169 -21.18 -8.28 0.37
N CYS A 170 -21.42 -7.02 0.72
CA CYS A 170 -21.07 -5.88 -0.13
C CYS A 170 -19.56 -5.82 -0.39
N TYR A 171 -18.72 -5.95 0.64
CA TYR A 171 -17.26 -6.02 0.48
C TYR A 171 -16.85 -7.21 -0.39
N LEU A 172 -17.45 -8.39 -0.19
CA LEU A 172 -17.17 -9.58 -0.99
C LEU A 172 -17.45 -9.33 -2.48
N VAL A 173 -18.62 -8.78 -2.80
CA VAL A 173 -19.01 -8.48 -4.20
C VAL A 173 -18.05 -7.47 -4.83
N LEU A 174 -17.72 -6.40 -4.11
CA LEU A 174 -16.78 -5.39 -4.59
C LEU A 174 -15.39 -5.98 -4.86
N VAL A 175 -14.85 -6.74 -3.90
CA VAL A 175 -13.53 -7.37 -4.01
C VAL A 175 -13.50 -8.39 -5.14
N MET A 176 -14.50 -9.25 -5.26
CA MET A 176 -14.58 -10.23 -6.35
C MET A 176 -14.67 -9.55 -7.72
N GLY A 177 -15.49 -8.50 -7.84
CA GLY A 177 -15.62 -7.71 -9.07
C GLY A 177 -14.32 -7.08 -9.49
N LEU A 178 -13.62 -6.42 -8.56
CA LEU A 178 -12.33 -5.78 -8.83
C LEU A 178 -11.22 -6.79 -9.10
N SER A 179 -11.17 -7.91 -8.37
CA SER A 179 -10.20 -8.98 -8.64
C SER A 179 -10.40 -9.60 -10.03
N LYS A 180 -11.66 -9.79 -10.44
CA LYS A 180 -11.96 -10.28 -11.79
C LYS A 180 -11.54 -9.25 -12.86
N LEU A 181 -11.79 -7.97 -12.62
CA LEU A 181 -11.36 -6.91 -13.52
C LEU A 181 -9.84 -6.88 -13.64
N LEU A 182 -9.12 -6.93 -12.53
CA LEU A 182 -7.65 -6.98 -12.49
C LEU A 182 -7.12 -8.17 -13.30
N SER A 183 -7.68 -9.37 -13.11
CA SER A 183 -7.26 -10.58 -13.83
C SER A 183 -7.45 -10.51 -15.35
N VAL A 184 -8.35 -9.65 -15.84
CA VAL A 184 -8.51 -9.38 -17.30
C VAL A 184 -7.38 -8.50 -17.81
N PHE A 185 -6.91 -7.53 -17.00
CA PHE A 185 -5.78 -6.66 -17.38
C PHE A 185 -4.42 -7.35 -17.29
N GLU A 186 -4.32 -8.45 -16.55
CA GLU A 186 -3.09 -9.24 -16.39
C GLU A 186 -2.85 -10.22 -17.56
N ARG A 187 -3.85 -10.46 -18.39
CA ARG A 187 -3.77 -11.33 -19.58
C ARG A 187 -3.26 -10.57 -20.80
#